data_2b305cc23aaf07f0c8b0f781ca1b2504
#
_entry.id   2b305cc23aaf07f0c8b0f781ca1b2504
#
_cell.length_a   1.000
_cell.length_b   1.000
_cell.length_c   1.000
_cell.angle_alpha   90.00
_cell.angle_beta   90.00
_cell.angle_gamma   90.00
#
_symmetry.space_group_name_H-M   'P 1'
#
loop_
_entity.id
_entity.type
_entity.pdbx_description
1 polymer ?
#
loop_
_entity_poly.entity_id
_entity_poly.type
_entity_poly.pdbx_seq_one_letter_code
_entity_poly.pdbx_strand_id
1 'polypeptide(L)'
;MENDISIKDAMTYNVITASSDATVSEIAAVMTEHNISSVVIEDQNVKGIVTSNDIISKVVSKNIAPQDITAGMVMREFISIEPNTSLTDASSLMIKNNTKLLLVMDGNILKGILTQTDIVGVAPELIGIFVEQRQIDNSHYSNDDNYSDGYKESLDEGVCEKCGVYDQLKNIDGQYLCSDCIDGSDDD
;
A
#
# COMPACT_ATOMS: atom_id res chain seq x y z
N MET A 1 32.52 12.54 -7.09
CA MET A 1 31.37 12.65 -7.99
C MET A 1 30.42 11.54 -7.55
N GLU A 2 29.44 11.89 -6.73
CA GLU A 2 28.32 10.98 -6.45
C GLU A 2 27.66 10.72 -7.80
N ASN A 3 27.62 9.45 -8.22
CA ASN A 3 26.79 9.04 -9.34
C ASN A 3 25.34 9.16 -8.87
N ASP A 4 24.75 10.30 -9.13
CA ASP A 4 23.34 10.53 -8.85
C ASP A 4 22.53 9.61 -9.78
N ILE A 5 22.04 8.49 -9.23
CA ILE A 5 21.26 7.51 -9.98
C ILE A 5 19.99 8.23 -10.45
N SER A 6 19.72 8.19 -11.73
CA SER A 6 18.56 8.86 -12.31
C SER A 6 17.29 8.01 -12.18
N ILE A 7 16.13 8.66 -12.25
CA ILE A 7 14.84 7.95 -12.28
C ILE A 7 14.77 6.90 -13.39
N LYS A 8 15.40 7.16 -14.55
CA LYS A 8 15.45 6.23 -15.68
C LYS A 8 16.10 4.90 -15.34
N ASP A 9 17.03 4.89 -14.39
CA ASP A 9 17.77 3.68 -14.01
C ASP A 9 16.95 2.81 -13.05
N ALA A 10 15.93 3.39 -12.41
CA ALA A 10 15.10 2.75 -11.37
C ALA A 10 13.66 2.46 -11.82
N MET A 11 13.09 3.27 -12.72
CA MET A 11 11.67 3.16 -13.06
C MET A 11 11.32 1.89 -13.84
N THR A 12 10.09 1.44 -13.68
CA THR A 12 9.49 0.42 -14.54
C THR A 12 8.95 1.09 -15.81
N TYR A 13 9.49 0.66 -16.98
CA TYR A 13 9.12 1.21 -18.29
C TYR A 13 7.79 0.67 -18.83
N ASN A 14 7.52 -0.63 -18.61
CA ASN A 14 6.31 -1.29 -19.11
C ASN A 14 5.15 -1.05 -18.13
N VAL A 15 4.53 0.13 -18.25
CA VAL A 15 3.39 0.49 -17.41
C VAL A 15 2.14 -0.20 -17.91
N ILE A 16 1.43 -0.89 -17.02
CA ILE A 16 0.12 -1.46 -17.33
C ILE A 16 -0.92 -0.36 -17.26
N THR A 17 -1.64 -0.17 -18.36
CA THR A 17 -2.70 0.84 -18.48
C THR A 17 -4.05 0.18 -18.75
N ALA A 18 -5.13 0.88 -18.43
CA ALA A 18 -6.49 0.49 -18.76
C ALA A 18 -7.33 1.72 -19.11
N SER A 19 -8.45 1.52 -19.83
CA SER A 19 -9.39 2.59 -20.13
C SER A 19 -10.16 3.03 -18.89
N SER A 20 -10.60 4.29 -18.88
CA SER A 20 -11.51 4.82 -17.86
C SER A 20 -12.86 4.11 -17.80
N ASP A 21 -13.29 3.48 -18.90
CA ASP A 21 -14.54 2.72 -19.02
C ASP A 21 -14.41 1.27 -18.51
N ALA A 22 -13.18 0.77 -18.29
CA ALA A 22 -12.98 -0.57 -17.72
C ALA A 22 -13.64 -0.67 -16.34
N THR A 23 -14.27 -1.80 -16.04
CA THR A 23 -14.88 -2.04 -14.73
C THR A 23 -13.80 -2.24 -13.65
N VAL A 24 -14.15 -1.95 -12.40
CA VAL A 24 -13.25 -2.20 -11.26
C VAL A 24 -12.93 -3.71 -11.14
N SER A 25 -13.85 -4.58 -11.56
CA SER A 25 -13.60 -6.02 -11.61
C SER A 25 -12.49 -6.39 -12.61
N GLU A 26 -12.48 -5.76 -13.81
CA GLU A 26 -11.43 -5.94 -14.81
C GLU A 26 -10.09 -5.37 -14.31
N ILE A 27 -10.11 -4.19 -13.69
CA ILE A 27 -8.90 -3.60 -13.07
C ILE A 27 -8.31 -4.53 -12.01
N ALA A 28 -9.14 -5.10 -11.13
CA ALA A 28 -8.70 -6.03 -10.10
C ALA A 28 -8.11 -7.32 -10.71
N ALA A 29 -8.70 -7.83 -11.80
CA ALA A 29 -8.18 -8.98 -12.54
C ALA A 29 -6.79 -8.69 -13.13
N VAL A 30 -6.61 -7.51 -13.77
CA VAL A 30 -5.31 -7.04 -14.28
C VAL A 30 -4.27 -6.93 -13.18
N MET A 31 -4.63 -6.35 -12.02
CA MET A 31 -3.72 -6.27 -10.87
C MET A 31 -3.26 -7.66 -10.40
N THR A 32 -4.18 -8.62 -10.36
CA THR A 32 -3.89 -9.99 -9.93
C THR A 32 -3.02 -10.73 -10.94
N GLU A 33 -3.35 -10.64 -12.23
CA GLU A 33 -2.62 -11.29 -13.33
C GLU A 33 -1.16 -10.82 -13.40
N HIS A 34 -0.94 -9.52 -13.26
CA HIS A 34 0.39 -8.91 -13.34
C HIS A 34 1.10 -8.77 -11.98
N ASN A 35 0.48 -9.21 -10.89
CA ASN A 35 0.99 -9.07 -9.52
C ASN A 35 1.38 -7.62 -9.17
N ILE A 36 0.49 -6.67 -9.51
CA ILE A 36 0.68 -5.22 -9.27
C ILE A 36 -0.44 -4.68 -8.39
N SER A 37 -0.17 -3.59 -7.68
CA SER A 37 -1.13 -2.93 -6.78
C SER A 37 -1.72 -1.64 -7.35
N SER A 38 -1.39 -1.29 -8.58
CA SER A 38 -1.86 -0.06 -9.24
C SER A 38 -1.92 -0.22 -10.76
N VAL A 39 -2.91 0.40 -11.38
CA VAL A 39 -3.09 0.47 -12.83
C VAL A 39 -3.27 1.93 -13.24
N VAL A 40 -2.54 2.37 -14.26
CA VAL A 40 -2.68 3.72 -14.81
C VAL A 40 -3.89 3.76 -15.71
N ILE A 41 -4.73 4.77 -15.56
CA ILE A 41 -5.90 4.97 -16.39
C ILE A 41 -5.58 5.94 -17.50
N GLU A 42 -5.66 5.45 -18.73
CA GLU A 42 -5.28 6.17 -19.95
C GLU A 42 -6.31 5.90 -21.05
N ASP A 43 -6.80 6.95 -21.65
CA ASP A 43 -7.61 6.89 -22.88
C ASP A 43 -6.77 7.43 -24.04
N GLN A 44 -6.90 8.73 -24.35
CA GLN A 44 -5.98 9.42 -25.29
C GLN A 44 -4.76 9.99 -24.54
N ASN A 45 -4.92 10.28 -23.26
CA ASN A 45 -3.90 10.76 -22.34
C ASN A 45 -4.10 10.09 -20.99
N VAL A 46 -3.10 10.16 -20.11
CA VAL A 46 -3.20 9.71 -18.74
C VAL A 46 -4.27 10.54 -18.02
N LYS A 47 -5.26 9.85 -17.44
CA LYS A 47 -6.37 10.45 -16.70
C LYS A 47 -6.18 10.38 -15.19
N GLY A 48 -5.60 9.29 -14.72
CA GLY A 48 -5.46 9.03 -13.31
C GLY A 48 -4.82 7.69 -13.03
N ILE A 49 -4.96 7.24 -11.79
CA ILE A 49 -4.47 5.95 -11.34
C ILE A 49 -5.51 5.31 -10.42
N VAL A 50 -5.65 3.99 -10.52
CA VAL A 50 -6.42 3.17 -9.57
C VAL A 50 -5.44 2.29 -8.81
N THR A 51 -5.53 2.31 -7.48
CA THR A 51 -4.74 1.43 -6.61
C THR A 51 -5.65 0.40 -5.92
N SER A 52 -5.08 -0.67 -5.40
CA SER A 52 -5.80 -1.65 -4.58
C SER A 52 -6.51 -1.00 -3.38
N ASN A 53 -5.89 0.03 -2.77
CA ASN A 53 -6.51 0.79 -1.69
C ASN A 53 -7.74 1.61 -2.16
N ASP A 54 -7.73 2.14 -3.38
CA ASP A 54 -8.90 2.82 -3.95
C ASP A 54 -10.06 1.84 -4.14
N ILE A 55 -9.78 0.61 -4.61
CA ILE A 55 -10.79 -0.45 -4.74
C ILE A 55 -11.36 -0.81 -3.37
N ILE A 56 -10.51 -1.04 -2.37
CA ILE A 56 -10.95 -1.38 -1.01
C ILE A 56 -11.80 -0.26 -0.42
N SER A 57 -11.31 0.97 -0.45
CA SER A 57 -11.96 2.11 0.23
C SER A 57 -13.20 2.65 -0.47
N LYS A 58 -13.25 2.59 -1.82
CA LYS A 58 -14.33 3.19 -2.60
C LYS A 58 -15.39 2.20 -3.05
N VAL A 59 -15.06 0.91 -3.12
CA VAL A 59 -15.94 -0.14 -3.65
C VAL A 59 -16.25 -1.18 -2.59
N VAL A 60 -15.23 -1.90 -2.08
CA VAL A 60 -15.43 -3.02 -1.14
C VAL A 60 -16.02 -2.54 0.18
N SER A 61 -15.45 -1.51 0.81
CA SER A 61 -15.94 -0.97 2.10
C SER A 61 -17.35 -0.40 2.02
N LYS A 62 -17.83 -0.07 0.82
CA LYS A 62 -19.16 0.46 0.57
C LYS A 62 -20.14 -0.60 0.06
N ASN A 63 -19.70 -1.87 -0.01
CA ASN A 63 -20.49 -2.99 -0.52
C ASN A 63 -21.09 -2.74 -1.91
N ILE A 64 -20.29 -2.11 -2.81
CA ILE A 64 -20.67 -1.86 -4.19
C ILE A 64 -20.15 -3.02 -5.04
N ALA A 65 -20.96 -3.47 -6.00
CA ALA A 65 -20.56 -4.52 -6.93
C ALA A 65 -19.49 -3.99 -7.91
N PRO A 66 -18.28 -4.58 -7.98
CA PRO A 66 -17.17 -4.04 -8.77
C PRO A 66 -17.38 -4.07 -10.28
N GLN A 67 -18.32 -4.88 -10.80
CA GLN A 67 -18.72 -4.89 -12.20
C GLN A 67 -19.60 -3.71 -12.59
N ASP A 68 -20.21 -3.01 -11.63
CA ASP A 68 -21.15 -1.89 -11.87
C ASP A 68 -20.45 -0.53 -11.77
N ILE A 69 -19.17 -0.52 -11.45
CA ILE A 69 -18.35 0.68 -11.25
C ILE A 69 -17.18 0.69 -12.24
N THR A 70 -16.94 1.82 -12.90
CA THR A 70 -15.81 1.97 -13.81
C THR A 70 -14.56 2.53 -13.12
N ALA A 71 -13.41 2.31 -13.74
CA ALA A 71 -12.13 2.85 -13.29
C ALA A 71 -12.16 4.38 -13.19
N GLY A 72 -12.82 5.04 -14.13
CA GLY A 72 -12.99 6.50 -14.12
C GLY A 72 -13.71 7.04 -12.90
N MET A 73 -14.60 6.24 -12.28
CA MET A 73 -15.34 6.64 -11.07
C MET A 73 -14.51 6.50 -9.78
N VAL A 74 -13.50 5.64 -9.78
CA VAL A 74 -12.69 5.34 -8.59
C VAL A 74 -11.26 5.83 -8.69
N MET A 75 -10.78 6.18 -9.89
CA MET A 75 -9.42 6.70 -10.08
C MET A 75 -9.20 7.96 -9.24
N ARG A 76 -7.95 8.24 -8.96
CA ARG A 76 -7.49 9.47 -8.32
C ARG A 76 -6.48 10.18 -9.20
N GLU A 77 -6.23 11.44 -8.90
CA GLU A 77 -5.15 12.20 -9.50
C GLU A 77 -3.80 11.53 -9.24
N PHE A 78 -2.89 11.69 -10.18
CA PHE A 78 -1.53 11.18 -10.08
C PHE A 78 -0.54 12.32 -9.83
N ILE A 79 0.60 11.98 -9.25
CA ILE A 79 1.73 12.87 -9.12
C ILE A 79 2.77 12.41 -10.13
N SER A 80 3.26 13.34 -10.93
CA SER A 80 4.25 13.06 -11.97
C SER A 80 5.60 13.69 -11.66
N ILE A 81 6.62 13.14 -12.29
CA ILE A 81 8.00 13.60 -12.22
C ILE A 81 8.67 13.42 -13.59
N GLU A 82 9.64 14.27 -13.91
CA GLU A 82 10.39 14.17 -15.16
C GLU A 82 11.45 13.08 -15.11
N PRO A 83 11.76 12.41 -16.25
CA PRO A 83 12.69 11.27 -16.29
C PRO A 83 14.13 11.58 -15.87
N ASN A 84 14.56 12.84 -15.95
CA ASN A 84 15.92 13.26 -15.63
C ASN A 84 16.09 13.80 -14.21
N THR A 85 15.05 13.70 -13.38
CA THR A 85 15.11 14.08 -11.96
C THR A 85 15.90 13.05 -11.15
N SER A 86 16.47 13.46 -10.03
CA SER A 86 17.21 12.57 -9.12
C SER A 86 16.27 11.67 -8.31
N LEU A 87 16.76 10.51 -7.85
CA LEU A 87 16.00 9.64 -6.94
C LEU A 87 15.76 10.29 -5.57
N THR A 88 16.67 11.15 -5.14
CA THR A 88 16.51 11.93 -3.89
C THR A 88 15.32 12.88 -3.98
N ASP A 89 15.19 13.60 -5.12
CA ASP A 89 14.05 14.50 -5.34
C ASP A 89 12.75 13.70 -5.49
N ALA A 90 12.78 12.55 -6.16
CA ALA A 90 11.65 11.65 -6.27
C ALA A 90 11.18 11.16 -4.88
N SER A 91 12.12 10.75 -4.02
CA SER A 91 11.84 10.32 -2.65
C SER A 91 11.19 11.44 -1.83
N SER A 92 11.76 12.65 -1.93
CA SER A 92 11.22 13.84 -1.26
C SER A 92 9.82 14.19 -1.75
N LEU A 93 9.56 14.06 -3.07
CA LEU A 93 8.24 14.29 -3.67
C LEU A 93 7.21 13.27 -3.20
N MET A 94 7.59 11.99 -3.10
CA MET A 94 6.72 10.92 -2.57
C MET A 94 6.32 11.20 -1.12
N ILE A 95 7.26 11.61 -0.28
CA ILE A 95 7.05 11.95 1.12
C ILE A 95 6.10 13.14 1.24
N LYS A 96 6.43 14.25 0.58
CA LYS A 96 5.66 15.50 0.63
C LYS A 96 4.18 15.30 0.26
N ASN A 97 3.90 14.39 -0.68
CA ASN A 97 2.55 14.14 -1.18
C ASN A 97 1.92 12.86 -0.58
N ASN A 98 2.57 12.23 0.41
CA ASN A 98 2.12 10.98 1.02
C ASN A 98 1.73 9.92 -0.04
N THR A 99 2.57 9.78 -1.07
CA THR A 99 2.37 8.79 -2.13
C THR A 99 3.50 7.77 -2.18
N LYS A 100 3.19 6.54 -2.56
CA LYS A 100 4.17 5.46 -2.70
C LYS A 100 4.62 5.24 -4.13
N LEU A 101 4.07 6.02 -5.07
CA LEU A 101 4.39 5.92 -6.49
C LEU A 101 4.27 7.28 -7.18
N LEU A 102 5.05 7.46 -8.25
CA LEU A 102 5.04 8.59 -9.15
C LEU A 102 4.92 8.10 -10.59
N LEU A 103 4.19 8.82 -11.43
CA LEU A 103 4.23 8.60 -12.88
C LEU A 103 5.40 9.38 -13.46
N VAL A 104 6.22 8.72 -14.26
CA VAL A 104 7.33 9.37 -14.95
C VAL A 104 6.83 9.84 -16.29
N MET A 105 6.74 11.17 -16.45
CA MET A 105 6.15 11.82 -17.60
C MET A 105 7.18 12.69 -18.33
N ASP A 106 7.15 12.67 -19.66
CA ASP A 106 7.88 13.59 -20.52
C ASP A 106 6.85 14.43 -21.28
N GLY A 107 6.58 15.61 -20.77
CA GLY A 107 5.40 16.39 -21.17
C GLY A 107 4.11 15.60 -20.85
N ASN A 108 3.34 15.27 -21.88
CA ASN A 108 2.11 14.48 -21.76
C ASN A 108 2.31 12.99 -22.04
N ILE A 109 3.55 12.54 -22.25
CA ILE A 109 3.86 11.16 -22.62
C ILE A 109 4.28 10.38 -21.36
N LEU A 110 3.56 9.31 -21.05
CA LEU A 110 3.93 8.38 -20.00
C LEU A 110 5.19 7.60 -20.40
N LYS A 111 6.24 7.70 -19.60
CA LYS A 111 7.52 7.02 -19.81
C LYS A 111 7.72 5.83 -18.89
N GLY A 112 7.11 5.87 -17.70
CA GLY A 112 7.29 4.83 -16.70
C GLY A 112 6.52 5.11 -15.43
N ILE A 113 6.69 4.21 -14.48
CA ILE A 113 6.22 4.34 -13.10
C ILE A 113 7.39 4.10 -12.15
N LEU A 114 7.48 4.88 -11.10
CA LEU A 114 8.50 4.77 -10.06
C LEU A 114 7.82 4.56 -8.72
N THR A 115 8.22 3.52 -8.00
CA THR A 115 7.70 3.22 -6.66
C THR A 115 8.79 3.33 -5.60
N GLN A 116 8.40 3.40 -4.33
CA GLN A 116 9.36 3.34 -3.21
C GLN A 116 10.20 2.06 -3.25
N THR A 117 9.62 0.93 -3.67
CA THR A 117 10.33 -0.35 -3.80
C THR A 117 11.42 -0.29 -4.86
N ASP A 118 11.15 0.37 -5.99
CA ASP A 118 12.16 0.55 -7.05
C ASP A 118 13.34 1.39 -6.56
N ILE A 119 13.05 2.47 -5.82
CA ILE A 119 14.11 3.34 -5.23
C ILE A 119 14.98 2.54 -4.26
N VAL A 120 14.36 1.81 -3.33
CA VAL A 120 15.07 0.99 -2.35
C VAL A 120 15.90 -0.12 -3.02
N GLY A 121 15.42 -0.66 -4.14
CA GLY A 121 16.09 -1.70 -4.89
C GLY A 121 17.41 -1.25 -5.54
N VAL A 122 17.51 0.01 -5.98
CA VAL A 122 18.68 0.56 -6.67
C VAL A 122 19.53 1.49 -5.81
N ALA A 123 18.95 2.12 -4.79
CA ALA A 123 19.58 3.08 -3.89
C ALA A 123 19.15 2.83 -2.44
N PRO A 124 19.58 1.70 -1.81
CA PRO A 124 19.19 1.34 -0.46
C PRO A 124 19.61 2.39 0.59
N GLU A 125 20.60 3.21 0.32
CA GLU A 125 21.04 4.33 1.15
C GLU A 125 19.94 5.39 1.35
N LEU A 126 18.96 5.48 0.44
CA LEU A 126 17.83 6.39 0.52
C LEU A 126 16.73 5.91 1.49
N ILE A 127 16.83 4.70 2.04
CA ILE A 127 15.87 4.17 3.05
C ILE A 127 15.73 5.15 4.22
N GLY A 128 16.83 5.79 4.63
CA GLY A 128 16.82 6.77 5.74
C GLY A 128 15.77 7.87 5.55
N ILE A 129 15.59 8.37 4.34
CA ILE A 129 14.62 9.42 4.01
C ILE A 129 13.19 8.97 4.33
N PHE A 130 12.84 7.73 3.99
CA PHE A 130 11.51 7.17 4.25
C PHE A 130 11.29 6.80 5.72
N VAL A 131 12.36 6.45 6.46
CA VAL A 131 12.29 6.12 7.89
C VAL A 131 12.07 7.37 8.73
N GLU A 132 12.78 8.46 8.45
CA GLU A 132 12.63 9.72 9.16
C GLU A 132 11.21 10.25 9.07
N GLN A 133 10.57 10.15 7.90
CA GLN A 133 9.18 10.57 7.73
C GLN A 133 8.21 9.79 8.64
N ARG A 134 8.39 8.47 8.76
CA ARG A 134 7.55 7.65 9.65
C ARG A 134 7.72 8.02 11.13
N GLN A 135 8.90 8.46 11.53
CA GLN A 135 9.14 8.90 12.91
C GLN A 135 8.43 10.23 13.19
N ILE A 136 8.39 11.14 12.21
CA ILE A 136 7.65 12.41 12.32
C ILE A 136 6.15 12.14 12.41
N ASP A 137 5.62 11.27 11.54
CA ASP A 137 4.20 10.91 11.54
C ASP A 137 3.80 10.24 12.86
N ASN A 138 4.62 9.34 13.40
CA ASN A 138 4.39 8.70 14.69
C ASN A 138 4.52 9.68 15.87
N SER A 139 5.34 10.72 15.79
CA SER A 139 5.46 11.73 16.86
C SER A 139 4.21 12.61 17.00
N HIS A 140 3.42 12.75 15.94
CA HIS A 140 2.12 13.43 16.00
C HIS A 140 1.04 12.60 16.70
N TYR A 141 1.19 11.27 16.77
CA TYR A 141 0.29 10.40 17.54
C TYR A 141 0.63 10.33 19.04
N SER A 142 1.82 10.81 19.46
CA SER A 142 2.28 10.70 20.84
C SER A 142 1.86 11.89 21.74
N ASN A 143 1.16 12.89 21.23
CA ASN A 143 0.70 14.05 21.99
C ASN A 143 -0.78 14.00 22.43
N ASP A 144 -1.47 12.88 22.19
CA ASP A 144 -2.74 12.61 22.85
C ASP A 144 -2.49 11.64 24.01
N ASP A 145 -2.09 12.19 25.17
CA ASP A 145 -1.89 11.48 26.45
C ASP A 145 -3.17 10.79 26.99
N ASN A 146 -4.18 10.58 26.14
CA ASN A 146 -5.44 9.95 26.52
C ASN A 146 -5.75 8.65 25.75
N TYR A 147 -4.78 8.06 25.02
CA TYR A 147 -5.00 6.82 24.25
C TYR A 147 -4.10 5.67 24.68
N SER A 148 -3.48 5.73 25.85
CA SER A 148 -2.57 4.69 26.34
C SER A 148 -3.24 3.53 27.11
N ASP A 149 -4.57 3.51 27.22
CA ASP A 149 -5.26 2.47 27.99
C ASP A 149 -6.20 1.54 27.17
N GLY A 150 -6.29 1.73 25.84
CA GLY A 150 -7.21 0.97 24.98
C GLY A 150 -6.62 -0.12 24.09
N TYR A 151 -5.31 -0.19 23.92
CA TYR A 151 -4.69 -1.16 23.00
C TYR A 151 -3.94 -2.32 23.67
N LYS A 152 -4.03 -2.46 24.98
CA LYS A 152 -3.47 -3.60 25.71
C LYS A 152 -4.43 -4.77 25.90
N GLU A 153 -5.70 -4.63 25.49
CA GLU A 153 -6.73 -5.65 25.73
C GLU A 153 -7.25 -6.37 24.49
N SER A 154 -6.76 -6.13 23.29
CA SER A 154 -7.33 -6.76 22.07
C SER A 154 -6.44 -7.82 21.40
N LEU A 155 -5.45 -8.37 22.11
CA LEU A 155 -4.73 -9.58 21.67
C LEU A 155 -5.34 -10.87 22.25
N ASP A 156 -6.47 -10.76 22.94
CA ASP A 156 -7.09 -11.89 23.65
C ASP A 156 -8.15 -12.62 22.82
N GLU A 157 -8.46 -12.17 21.60
CA GLU A 157 -9.40 -12.85 20.70
C GLU A 157 -8.68 -13.36 19.44
N GLY A 158 -8.88 -14.62 19.10
CA GLY A 158 -8.25 -15.23 17.94
C GLY A 158 -8.61 -16.69 17.76
N VAL A 159 -7.89 -17.38 16.88
CA VAL A 159 -8.06 -18.81 16.64
C VAL A 159 -7.18 -19.60 17.62
N CYS A 160 -7.80 -20.45 18.43
CA CYS A 160 -7.10 -21.33 19.36
C CYS A 160 -6.17 -22.29 18.59
N GLU A 161 -4.89 -22.33 18.95
CA GLU A 161 -3.90 -23.16 18.27
C GLU A 161 -4.12 -24.67 18.51
N LYS A 162 -4.88 -25.05 19.54
CA LYS A 162 -5.17 -26.45 19.87
C LYS A 162 -6.45 -26.98 19.22
N CYS A 163 -7.56 -26.21 19.24
CA CYS A 163 -8.85 -26.69 18.72
C CYS A 163 -9.37 -25.95 17.48
N GLY A 164 -8.74 -24.84 17.05
CA GLY A 164 -9.13 -24.07 15.88
C GLY A 164 -10.39 -23.22 16.03
N VAL A 165 -10.97 -23.11 17.22
CA VAL A 165 -12.14 -22.26 17.50
C VAL A 165 -11.69 -20.81 17.68
N TYR A 166 -12.46 -19.85 17.19
CA TYR A 166 -12.26 -18.43 17.43
C TYR A 166 -12.90 -18.06 18.78
N ASP A 167 -12.06 -17.62 19.74
CA ASP A 167 -12.49 -17.32 21.11
C ASP A 167 -11.50 -16.35 21.78
N GLN A 168 -11.77 -15.99 23.03
CA GLN A 168 -10.79 -15.35 23.90
C GLN A 168 -9.63 -16.30 24.20
N LEU A 169 -8.41 -15.82 23.93
CA LEU A 169 -7.21 -16.63 24.05
C LEU A 169 -6.35 -16.16 25.23
N LYS A 170 -5.66 -17.11 25.86
CA LYS A 170 -4.56 -16.84 26.81
C LYS A 170 -3.28 -17.43 26.26
N ASN A 171 -2.19 -16.69 26.42
CA ASN A 171 -0.87 -17.22 26.11
C ASN A 171 -0.39 -18.12 27.26
N ILE A 172 -0.26 -19.42 27.00
CA ILE A 172 0.27 -20.41 27.92
C ILE A 172 1.52 -21.01 27.27
N ASP A 173 2.67 -20.78 27.85
CA ASP A 173 3.98 -21.28 27.39
C ASP A 173 4.27 -21.00 25.90
N GLY A 174 3.78 -19.83 25.38
CA GLY A 174 3.99 -19.40 24.00
C GLY A 174 2.91 -19.85 23.02
N GLN A 175 1.89 -20.58 23.45
CA GLN A 175 0.71 -20.98 22.66
C GLN A 175 -0.51 -20.15 23.05
N TYR A 176 -1.33 -19.77 22.07
CA TYR A 176 -2.58 -19.05 22.28
C TYR A 176 -3.75 -20.04 22.33
N LEU A 177 -4.28 -20.29 23.54
CA LEU A 177 -5.32 -21.28 23.80
C LEU A 177 -6.61 -20.65 24.34
N CYS A 178 -7.78 -21.18 23.91
CA CYS A 178 -9.07 -20.81 24.49
C CYS A 178 -9.25 -21.41 25.89
N SER A 179 -10.19 -20.88 26.69
CA SER A 179 -10.50 -21.33 28.05
C SER A 179 -10.77 -22.82 28.10
N ASP A 180 -11.57 -23.35 27.18
CA ASP A 180 -11.92 -24.80 27.15
C ASP A 180 -10.71 -25.69 26.92
N CYS A 181 -9.72 -25.24 26.17
CA CYS A 181 -8.49 -25.99 25.94
C CYS A 181 -7.48 -25.90 27.10
N ILE A 182 -7.58 -24.85 27.91
CA ILE A 182 -6.77 -24.67 29.12
C ILE A 182 -7.34 -25.54 30.24
N ASP A 183 -8.66 -25.47 30.48
CA ASP A 183 -9.32 -26.20 31.56
C ASP A 183 -9.38 -27.71 31.30
N GLY A 184 -9.35 -28.15 30.03
CA GLY A 184 -9.33 -29.58 29.66
C GLY A 184 -7.94 -30.24 29.70
N SER A 185 -6.91 -29.58 30.21
CA SER A 185 -5.56 -30.15 30.35
C SER A 185 -5.24 -30.71 31.74
N ASP A 186 -6.20 -30.64 32.68
CA ASP A 186 -6.00 -31.11 34.09
C ASP A 186 -6.59 -32.50 34.41
N ASP A 187 -7.06 -33.25 33.40
CA ASP A 187 -7.55 -34.61 33.59
C ASP A 187 -6.65 -35.62 32.84
N ASP A 188 -5.45 -35.93 33.45
CA ASP A 188 -4.76 -37.22 33.36
C ASP A 188 -3.72 -37.36 34.48
#